data_c169ae506259438600993dfcc8233238
#
_entry.id   c169ae506259438600993dfcc8233238
#
_cell.length_a   1.000
_cell.length_b   1.000
_cell.length_c   1.000
_cell.angle_alpha   90.00
_cell.angle_beta   90.00
_cell.angle_gamma   90.00
#
_symmetry.space_group_name_H-M   'P 1'
#
loop_
_entity.id
_entity.type
_entity.pdbx_description
1 polymer ?
#
loop_
_entity_poly.entity_id
_entity_poly.type
_entity_poly.pdbx_seq_one_letter_code
_entity_poly.pdbx_strand_id
1 'polypeptide(L)'
;MFHRKFKLGCSRFACIVAVTTMLAPVAAHAEGAAGDAPTHVASAVDHDTSPARPIVGDDPVAIREALQKVHVSTLSPSLRDRVRGAVAGAAGRHGPTNPDLAAVGLDRDVTFVVPVRYGLRYRSRRQLLTLDVDLFDAERDGRDGILLSKVTKGPRGRGLVIAPEAKAKGYVQHVDIIELDAGQGKKTTVRSRMHLSPAEYAQTHGDFALVFSGRLVRPYLTEQTEHADPSIEEPTDISTRISTVHMDLRDVWLVSPSSGVVVSKKLRLSK
;
A
#
# COMPACT_ATOMS: atom_id res chain seq x y z
N MET A 1 -41.63 -4.82 9.62
CA MET A 1 -41.98 -3.87 10.70
C MET A 1 -41.02 -4.07 11.86
N PHE A 2 -39.84 -3.44 11.83
CA PHE A 2 -38.85 -3.43 12.93
C PHE A 2 -38.18 -2.08 12.98
N HIS A 3 -38.62 -1.22 13.93
CA HIS A 3 -38.01 0.06 14.24
C HIS A 3 -36.74 -0.15 15.08
N ARG A 4 -35.59 0.25 14.61
CA ARG A 4 -34.41 0.47 15.45
C ARG A 4 -34.18 1.97 15.67
N LYS A 5 -34.38 2.37 16.90
CA LYS A 5 -34.13 3.73 17.40
C LYS A 5 -32.62 3.97 17.51
N PHE A 6 -32.13 4.97 16.80
CA PHE A 6 -30.79 5.54 17.02
C PHE A 6 -30.84 6.53 18.20
N LYS A 7 -30.02 6.28 19.21
CA LYS A 7 -29.75 7.24 20.30
C LYS A 7 -28.57 8.10 19.90
N LEU A 8 -28.80 9.39 19.70
CA LEU A 8 -27.76 10.44 19.68
C LEU A 8 -27.27 10.66 21.13
N GLY A 9 -25.99 10.42 21.36
CA GLY A 9 -25.27 10.81 22.56
C GLY A 9 -24.41 12.04 22.29
N CYS A 10 -24.91 13.23 22.65
CA CYS A 10 -24.10 14.45 22.79
C CYS A 10 -23.22 14.32 24.01
N SER A 11 -21.91 14.35 23.88
CA SER A 11 -20.99 14.59 25.00
C SER A 11 -20.14 15.82 24.70
N ARG A 12 -20.43 16.88 25.41
CA ARG A 12 -19.62 18.11 25.51
C ARG A 12 -18.42 17.78 26.40
N PHE A 13 -17.21 17.98 25.93
CA PHE A 13 -16.05 18.09 26.80
C PHE A 13 -15.39 19.45 26.63
N ALA A 14 -15.33 20.13 27.78
CA ALA A 14 -14.77 21.45 27.92
C ALA A 14 -13.25 21.45 27.88
N CYS A 15 -12.69 22.48 27.25
CA CYS A 15 -11.28 22.85 27.31
C CYS A 15 -10.90 23.29 28.72
N ILE A 16 -9.79 22.76 29.22
CA ILE A 16 -9.02 23.40 30.30
C ILE A 16 -7.59 23.56 29.78
N VAL A 17 -7.23 24.81 29.56
CA VAL A 17 -5.86 25.27 29.28
C VAL A 17 -5.19 25.45 30.64
N ALA A 18 -4.10 24.75 30.90
CA ALA A 18 -3.19 25.03 31.99
C ALA A 18 -1.80 25.31 31.40
N VAL A 19 -1.45 26.59 31.44
CA VAL A 19 -0.12 27.12 31.22
C VAL A 19 0.67 26.93 32.50
N THR A 20 1.77 26.23 32.46
CA THR A 20 2.75 26.20 33.54
C THR A 20 4.14 26.42 32.99
N THR A 21 4.62 27.64 33.15
CA THR A 21 6.00 28.08 33.06
C THR A 21 6.77 27.59 34.27
N MET A 22 7.91 26.94 34.12
CA MET A 22 8.95 26.91 35.18
C MET A 22 10.36 26.85 34.61
N LEU A 23 11.09 27.82 35.04
CA LEU A 23 12.50 28.16 35.09
C LEU A 23 13.48 26.99 35.20
N ALA A 24 14.63 27.23 34.56
CA ALA A 24 15.92 26.53 34.78
C ALA A 24 16.59 26.99 36.09
N PRO A 25 17.53 26.22 36.63
CA PRO A 25 18.87 26.71 36.94
C PRO A 25 19.99 25.74 36.49
N VAL A 26 21.02 26.28 35.83
CA VAL A 26 22.39 26.66 36.25
C VAL A 26 23.19 25.59 37.04
N ALA A 27 24.19 25.09 36.33
CA ALA A 27 25.57 24.71 36.64
C ALA A 27 25.97 24.23 38.05
N ALA A 28 26.75 23.16 38.06
CA ALA A 28 27.97 23.06 38.88
C ALA A 28 28.96 22.04 38.30
N HIS A 29 30.21 22.47 38.22
CA HIS A 29 31.41 21.70 37.93
C HIS A 29 31.72 20.70 39.05
N ALA A 30 32.28 19.56 38.70
CA ALA A 30 33.23 18.82 39.55
C ALA A 30 34.20 18.02 38.68
N GLU A 31 35.47 18.40 38.76
CA GLU A 31 36.65 17.68 38.34
C GLU A 31 36.89 16.49 39.27
N GLY A 32 37.44 15.40 38.74
CA GLY A 32 38.21 14.50 39.58
C GLY A 32 38.25 13.04 39.19
N ALA A 33 39.42 12.63 38.85
CA ALA A 33 40.09 11.33 39.07
C ALA A 33 40.05 10.30 37.94
N ALA A 34 41.26 10.04 37.50
CA ALA A 34 41.77 8.97 36.68
C ALA A 34 41.56 7.61 37.36
N GLY A 35 41.17 6.61 36.58
CA GLY A 35 41.12 5.22 36.95
C GLY A 35 41.23 4.34 35.70
N ASP A 36 42.30 3.57 35.66
CA ASP A 36 42.77 2.71 34.58
C ASP A 36 41.71 1.73 34.04
N ALA A 37 41.74 1.57 32.71
CA ALA A 37 40.93 0.73 31.90
C ALA A 37 41.27 -0.77 31.94
N PRO A 38 40.36 -1.63 31.50
CA PRO A 38 40.75 -2.65 30.53
C PRO A 38 40.06 -2.43 29.18
N THR A 39 40.91 -2.39 28.17
CA THR A 39 40.60 -2.36 26.76
C THR A 39 39.71 -3.53 26.34
N HIS A 40 38.39 -3.30 26.31
CA HIS A 40 37.50 -4.14 25.52
C HIS A 40 37.48 -3.58 24.10
N VAL A 41 38.09 -4.35 23.20
CA VAL A 41 37.96 -4.14 21.75
C VAL A 41 36.49 -4.39 21.39
N ALA A 42 35.70 -3.33 21.41
CA ALA A 42 34.38 -3.34 20.80
C ALA A 42 34.62 -3.33 19.29
N SER A 43 34.33 -4.45 18.65
CA SER A 43 34.18 -4.53 17.21
C SER A 43 33.20 -3.44 16.78
N ALA A 44 33.72 -2.40 16.18
CA ALA A 44 32.91 -1.40 15.48
C ALA A 44 32.20 -2.15 14.35
N VAL A 45 30.91 -2.38 14.54
CA VAL A 45 30.01 -2.66 13.43
C VAL A 45 29.94 -1.37 12.67
N ASP A 46 30.58 -1.33 11.51
CA ASP A 46 30.46 -0.27 10.53
C ASP A 46 28.96 -0.13 10.19
N HIS A 47 28.28 0.76 10.87
CA HIS A 47 27.03 1.33 10.39
C HIS A 47 27.42 2.22 9.23
N ASP A 48 27.34 1.66 8.03
CA ASP A 48 27.35 2.39 6.78
C ASP A 48 26.24 3.47 6.85
N THR A 49 26.63 4.67 7.31
CA THR A 49 25.74 5.83 7.46
C THR A 49 25.61 6.53 6.11
N SER A 50 25.43 5.72 5.06
CA SER A 50 24.98 6.24 3.77
C SER A 50 23.57 6.80 3.97
N PRO A 51 23.26 8.05 3.55
CA PRO A 51 21.93 8.61 3.71
C PRO A 51 20.92 7.65 3.08
N ALA A 52 20.00 7.15 3.88
CA ALA A 52 19.02 6.17 3.45
C ALA A 52 18.25 6.75 2.26
N ARG A 53 18.35 6.08 1.10
CA ARG A 53 17.69 6.55 -0.12
C ARG A 53 16.20 6.29 0.03
N PRO A 54 15.33 7.25 -0.36
CA PRO A 54 13.90 7.05 -0.33
C PRO A 54 13.53 5.84 -1.18
N ILE A 55 12.61 5.02 -0.67
CA ILE A 55 12.12 3.83 -1.37
C ILE A 55 11.05 4.29 -2.36
N VAL A 56 11.36 4.18 -3.64
CA VAL A 56 10.46 4.52 -4.74
C VAL A 56 10.04 3.24 -5.45
N GLY A 57 8.74 3.05 -5.65
CA GLY A 57 8.18 1.95 -6.44
C GLY A 57 8.01 2.32 -7.91
N ASP A 58 7.64 1.31 -8.69
CA ASP A 58 7.21 1.51 -10.06
C ASP A 58 5.85 2.23 -10.09
N ASP A 59 5.66 3.11 -11.06
CA ASP A 59 4.37 3.80 -11.23
C ASP A 59 3.33 2.83 -11.83
N PRO A 60 2.20 2.57 -11.14
CA PRO A 60 1.15 1.68 -11.63
C PRO A 60 0.58 2.12 -12.99
N VAL A 61 0.51 3.42 -13.24
CA VAL A 61 -0.01 3.96 -14.52
C VAL A 61 0.94 3.65 -15.65
N ALA A 62 2.23 3.89 -15.45
CA ALA A 62 3.27 3.59 -16.45
C ALA A 62 3.35 2.08 -16.76
N ILE A 63 3.24 1.22 -15.73
CA ILE A 63 3.20 -0.24 -15.92
C ILE A 63 1.98 -0.65 -16.74
N ARG A 64 0.78 -0.15 -16.42
CA ARG A 64 -0.44 -0.42 -17.19
C ARG A 64 -0.27 -0.01 -18.65
N GLU A 65 0.20 1.20 -18.90
CA GLU A 65 0.39 1.72 -20.26
C GLU A 65 1.42 0.92 -21.07
N ALA A 66 2.48 0.47 -20.41
CA ALA A 66 3.46 -0.42 -21.02
C ALA A 66 2.85 -1.78 -21.38
N LEU A 67 2.05 -2.36 -20.47
CA LEU A 67 1.38 -3.64 -20.71
C LEU A 67 0.32 -3.55 -21.81
N GLN A 68 -0.37 -2.43 -21.98
CA GLN A 68 -1.31 -2.22 -23.07
C GLN A 68 -0.66 -2.20 -24.45
N LYS A 69 0.60 -1.76 -24.53
CA LYS A 69 1.38 -1.76 -25.77
C LYS A 69 1.85 -3.17 -26.16
N VAL A 70 1.97 -4.04 -25.17
CA VAL A 70 2.26 -5.46 -25.43
C VAL A 70 0.97 -6.08 -25.94
N HIS A 71 0.94 -6.55 -27.20
CA HIS A 71 -0.16 -7.37 -27.71
C HIS A 71 -0.17 -8.69 -26.94
N VAL A 72 -0.79 -8.64 -25.76
CA VAL A 72 -0.98 -9.84 -24.93
C VAL A 72 -2.05 -10.67 -25.63
N SER A 73 -1.60 -11.71 -26.31
CA SER A 73 -2.49 -12.75 -26.82
C SER A 73 -3.30 -13.29 -25.66
N THR A 74 -4.59 -12.97 -25.61
CA THR A 74 -5.58 -13.41 -24.60
C THR A 74 -5.84 -14.92 -24.66
N LEU A 75 -5.02 -15.68 -25.38
CA LEU A 75 -5.09 -17.11 -25.43
C LEU A 75 -4.69 -17.67 -24.07
N SER A 76 -5.66 -18.29 -23.40
CA SER A 76 -5.42 -19.12 -22.22
C SER A 76 -4.16 -19.94 -22.42
N PRO A 77 -3.21 -19.96 -21.44
CA PRO A 77 -1.98 -20.71 -21.59
C PRO A 77 -2.32 -22.16 -21.96
N SER A 78 -1.75 -22.66 -23.04
CA SER A 78 -1.98 -24.02 -23.47
C SER A 78 -1.56 -24.97 -22.34
N LEU A 79 -2.15 -26.17 -22.29
CA LEU A 79 -1.72 -27.20 -21.31
C LEU A 79 -0.22 -27.44 -21.35
N ARG A 80 0.42 -27.32 -22.54
CA ARG A 80 1.86 -27.37 -22.71
C ARG A 80 2.61 -26.28 -21.96
N ASP A 81 2.09 -25.05 -21.94
CA ASP A 81 2.73 -23.92 -21.24
C ASP A 81 2.60 -24.08 -19.72
N ARG A 82 1.49 -24.64 -19.23
CA ARG A 82 1.31 -24.98 -17.81
C ARG A 82 2.29 -26.07 -17.35
N VAL A 83 2.47 -27.12 -18.15
CA VAL A 83 3.41 -28.20 -17.84
C VAL A 83 4.85 -27.70 -17.90
N ARG A 84 5.20 -26.88 -18.90
CA ARG A 84 6.53 -26.29 -19.02
C ARG A 84 6.85 -25.33 -17.88
N GLY A 85 5.86 -24.54 -17.41
CA GLY A 85 5.99 -23.68 -16.23
C GLY A 85 6.19 -24.47 -14.93
N ALA A 86 5.48 -25.59 -14.75
CA ALA A 86 5.64 -26.46 -13.60
C ALA A 86 7.01 -27.16 -13.53
N VAL A 87 7.58 -27.54 -14.69
CA VAL A 87 8.91 -28.15 -14.79
C VAL A 87 10.03 -27.11 -14.67
N ALA A 88 9.82 -25.88 -15.20
CA ALA A 88 10.81 -24.80 -15.11
C ALA A 88 10.92 -24.21 -13.69
N GLY A 89 9.87 -24.31 -12.88
CA GLY A 89 9.91 -23.89 -11.46
C GLY A 89 10.89 -24.67 -10.58
N ALA A 90 11.40 -25.80 -11.06
CA ALA A 90 12.42 -26.61 -10.37
C ALA A 90 13.87 -26.24 -10.75
N ALA A 91 14.08 -25.45 -11.77
CA ALA A 91 15.41 -25.10 -12.28
C ALA A 91 15.66 -23.59 -12.23
N GLY A 92 16.20 -23.13 -11.11
CA GLY A 92 16.91 -21.87 -11.01
C GLY A 92 16.05 -20.61 -10.96
N ARG A 93 16.49 -19.64 -10.16
CA ARG A 93 15.85 -18.36 -9.84
C ARG A 93 15.62 -17.39 -11.02
N HIS A 94 15.93 -17.78 -12.25
CA HIS A 94 15.68 -17.02 -13.46
C HIS A 94 14.75 -17.84 -14.35
N GLY A 95 13.44 -17.58 -14.28
CA GLY A 95 12.48 -18.11 -15.23
C GLY A 95 12.82 -17.63 -16.66
N PRO A 96 12.33 -18.34 -17.70
CA PRO A 96 12.62 -17.98 -19.09
C PRO A 96 12.20 -16.52 -19.34
N THR A 97 13.12 -15.75 -19.93
CA THR A 97 12.88 -14.37 -20.37
C THR A 97 11.65 -14.33 -21.27
N ASN A 98 10.69 -13.50 -20.91
CA ASN A 98 9.51 -13.31 -21.75
C ASN A 98 9.81 -12.19 -22.75
N PRO A 99 9.90 -12.49 -24.06
CA PRO A 99 10.28 -11.49 -25.07
C PRO A 99 9.30 -10.31 -25.11
N ASP A 100 8.03 -10.55 -24.84
CA ASP A 100 7.00 -9.49 -24.86
C ASP A 100 7.21 -8.50 -23.71
N LEU A 101 7.51 -9.00 -22.49
CA LEU A 101 7.83 -8.15 -21.34
C LEU A 101 9.20 -7.50 -21.47
N ALA A 102 10.18 -8.21 -22.06
CA ALA A 102 11.50 -7.65 -22.30
C ALA A 102 11.47 -6.45 -23.25
N ALA A 103 10.61 -6.48 -24.27
CA ALA A 103 10.44 -5.40 -25.23
C ALA A 103 9.98 -4.08 -24.57
N VAL A 104 9.26 -4.16 -23.45
CA VAL A 104 8.78 -2.99 -22.68
C VAL A 104 9.56 -2.81 -21.36
N GLY A 105 10.66 -3.54 -21.14
CA GLY A 105 11.50 -3.42 -19.94
C GLY A 105 10.86 -3.98 -18.66
N LEU A 106 9.84 -4.84 -18.77
CA LEU A 106 9.10 -5.41 -17.66
C LEU A 106 9.45 -6.87 -17.34
N ASP A 107 10.46 -7.46 -18.00
CA ASP A 107 10.98 -8.80 -17.65
C ASP A 107 11.94 -8.72 -16.44
N ARG A 108 11.47 -8.10 -15.38
CA ARG A 108 12.16 -7.91 -14.10
C ARG A 108 11.18 -8.03 -12.94
N ASP A 109 11.69 -8.02 -11.73
CA ASP A 109 10.84 -7.84 -10.57
C ASP A 109 10.28 -6.41 -10.57
N VAL A 110 8.96 -6.30 -10.45
CA VAL A 110 8.22 -5.05 -10.35
C VAL A 110 7.91 -4.79 -8.88
N THR A 111 7.98 -3.53 -8.47
CA THR A 111 7.80 -3.14 -7.08
C THR A 111 6.77 -2.03 -6.97
N PHE A 112 5.70 -2.26 -6.22
CA PHE A 112 4.70 -1.25 -5.91
C PHE A 112 4.81 -0.80 -4.47
N VAL A 113 4.67 0.50 -4.23
CA VAL A 113 4.70 1.11 -2.90
C VAL A 113 3.33 1.70 -2.60
N VAL A 114 2.62 1.11 -1.62
CA VAL A 114 1.28 1.52 -1.22
C VAL A 114 1.35 2.20 0.15
N PRO A 115 1.05 3.50 0.26
CA PRO A 115 1.11 4.22 1.53
C PRO A 115 0.07 3.70 2.51
N VAL A 116 0.47 3.48 3.77
CA VAL A 116 -0.41 3.04 4.85
C VAL A 116 -0.92 4.27 5.60
N ARG A 117 -2.17 4.65 5.35
CA ARG A 117 -2.81 5.80 6.00
C ARG A 117 -3.56 5.43 7.28
N TYR A 118 -4.06 4.20 7.36
CA TYR A 118 -4.89 3.70 8.47
C TYR A 118 -4.48 2.28 8.84
N GLY A 119 -4.97 1.80 10.00
CA GLY A 119 -4.73 0.42 10.43
C GLY A 119 -3.37 0.18 11.07
N LEU A 120 -2.63 1.24 11.42
CA LEU A 120 -1.33 1.16 12.06
C LEU A 120 -1.40 1.76 13.48
N ARG A 121 -0.95 1.02 14.49
CA ARG A 121 -0.96 1.45 15.89
C ARG A 121 0.37 1.12 16.56
N TYR A 122 1.07 2.13 17.04
CA TYR A 122 2.25 1.98 17.86
C TYR A 122 1.95 2.18 19.35
N ARG A 123 2.43 1.27 20.20
CA ARG A 123 2.35 1.33 21.65
C ARG A 123 3.75 1.45 22.25
N SER A 124 4.19 2.67 22.55
CA SER A 124 5.55 2.98 23.01
C SER A 124 5.94 2.23 24.28
N ARG A 125 5.06 2.13 25.27
CA ARG A 125 5.32 1.38 26.54
C ARG A 125 5.58 -0.10 26.31
N ARG A 126 5.01 -0.72 25.27
CA ARG A 126 5.18 -2.14 24.91
C ARG A 126 6.14 -2.34 23.77
N GLN A 127 6.63 -1.23 23.19
CA GLN A 127 7.46 -1.25 21.98
C GLN A 127 6.84 -2.12 20.85
N LEU A 128 5.51 -2.03 20.71
CA LEU A 128 4.75 -2.91 19.82
C LEU A 128 4.08 -2.10 18.73
N LEU A 129 4.45 -2.36 17.49
CA LEU A 129 3.77 -1.91 16.30
C LEU A 129 2.76 -2.98 15.86
N THR A 130 1.50 -2.59 15.75
CA THR A 130 0.42 -3.44 15.23
C THR A 130 -0.03 -2.89 13.90
N LEU A 131 -0.09 -3.76 12.91
CA LEU A 131 -0.54 -3.49 11.54
C LEU A 131 -1.82 -4.31 11.31
N ASP A 132 -2.89 -3.65 10.85
CA ASP A 132 -4.14 -4.25 10.40
C ASP A 132 -4.71 -3.36 9.29
N VAL A 133 -4.32 -3.65 8.06
CA VAL A 133 -4.54 -2.79 6.89
C VAL A 133 -5.29 -3.56 5.83
N ASP A 134 -6.45 -3.02 5.46
CA ASP A 134 -7.19 -3.44 4.28
C ASP A 134 -6.72 -2.65 3.06
N LEU A 135 -6.41 -3.37 1.98
CA LEU A 135 -5.77 -2.83 0.79
C LEU A 135 -6.72 -2.77 -0.43
N PHE A 136 -7.97 -3.15 -0.26
CA PHE A 136 -8.98 -3.08 -1.32
C PHE A 136 -9.67 -1.71 -1.36
N ASP A 137 -10.34 -1.42 -2.48
CA ASP A 137 -11.21 -0.25 -2.57
C ASP A 137 -12.51 -0.48 -1.78
N ALA A 138 -12.64 0.22 -0.63
CA ALA A 138 -13.79 0.08 0.27
C ALA A 138 -15.10 0.63 -0.31
N GLU A 139 -15.04 1.44 -1.36
CA GLU A 139 -16.22 2.02 -2.03
C GLU A 139 -16.81 1.07 -3.09
N ARG A 140 -16.14 -0.04 -3.37
CA ARG A 140 -16.54 -0.98 -4.39
C ARG A 140 -17.02 -2.30 -3.79
N ASP A 141 -18.07 -2.86 -4.37
CA ASP A 141 -18.49 -4.22 -4.09
C ASP A 141 -17.50 -5.20 -4.74
N GLY A 142 -16.78 -5.93 -3.94
CA GLY A 142 -15.74 -6.86 -4.38
C GLY A 142 -14.38 -6.51 -3.78
N ARG A 143 -13.74 -7.50 -3.16
CA ARG A 143 -12.43 -7.36 -2.49
C ARG A 143 -11.39 -8.19 -3.22
N ASP A 144 -11.32 -8.02 -4.54
CA ASP A 144 -10.62 -8.98 -5.40
C ASP A 144 -9.16 -8.58 -5.68
N GLY A 145 -8.77 -7.30 -5.45
CA GLY A 145 -7.44 -6.80 -5.72
C GLY A 145 -6.93 -5.83 -4.68
N ILE A 146 -5.61 -5.64 -4.66
CA ILE A 146 -4.94 -4.60 -3.86
C ILE A 146 -4.99 -3.30 -4.65
N LEU A 147 -5.60 -2.27 -4.10
CA LEU A 147 -5.70 -0.95 -4.73
C LEU A 147 -4.31 -0.30 -4.83
N LEU A 148 -3.83 -0.10 -6.05
CA LEU A 148 -2.59 0.62 -6.34
C LEU A 148 -2.84 2.10 -6.64
N SER A 149 -3.90 2.40 -7.42
CA SER A 149 -4.23 3.76 -7.82
C SER A 149 -5.74 3.89 -8.06
N LYS A 150 -6.30 5.04 -7.68
CA LYS A 150 -7.68 5.43 -7.98
C LYS A 150 -7.71 6.90 -8.34
N VAL A 151 -8.16 7.20 -9.55
CA VAL A 151 -8.29 8.57 -10.06
C VAL A 151 -9.73 8.79 -10.49
N THR A 152 -10.37 9.81 -9.93
CA THR A 152 -11.73 10.22 -10.30
C THR A 152 -11.70 11.55 -11.02
N LYS A 153 -12.32 11.63 -12.19
CA LYS A 153 -12.41 12.82 -13.02
C LYS A 153 -13.86 13.14 -13.32
N GLY A 154 -14.20 14.43 -13.35
CA GLY A 154 -15.52 14.92 -13.69
C GLY A 154 -16.34 15.38 -12.49
N PRO A 155 -17.42 16.15 -12.75
CA PRO A 155 -18.29 16.67 -11.70
C PRO A 155 -19.18 15.59 -11.12
N ARG A 156 -19.48 15.70 -9.82
CA ARG A 156 -20.43 14.85 -9.11
C ARG A 156 -21.72 15.61 -8.85
N GLY A 157 -22.86 14.99 -9.15
CA GLY A 157 -24.16 15.50 -8.76
C GLY A 157 -24.32 15.51 -7.23
N ARG A 158 -24.87 16.60 -6.68
CA ARG A 158 -25.09 16.74 -5.22
C ARG A 158 -26.43 17.38 -4.96
N GLY A 159 -27.04 17.07 -3.81
CA GLY A 159 -28.26 17.69 -3.34
C GLY A 159 -29.53 17.16 -4.03
N LEU A 160 -30.47 18.08 -4.32
CA LEU A 160 -31.81 17.75 -4.84
C LEU A 160 -31.82 17.57 -6.39
N VAL A 161 -30.78 17.00 -6.96
CA VAL A 161 -30.72 16.67 -8.38
C VAL A 161 -31.30 15.29 -8.60
N ILE A 162 -32.34 15.19 -9.42
CA ILE A 162 -32.90 13.89 -9.81
C ILE A 162 -32.13 13.29 -10.99
N ALA A 163 -32.20 11.98 -11.16
CA ALA A 163 -31.43 11.25 -12.16
C ALA A 163 -31.52 11.80 -13.62
N PRO A 164 -32.72 12.14 -14.16
CA PRO A 164 -32.83 12.75 -15.48
C PRO A 164 -32.13 14.12 -15.57
N GLU A 165 -32.23 14.95 -14.54
CA GLU A 165 -31.54 16.23 -14.48
C GLU A 165 -30.01 16.09 -14.38
N ALA A 166 -29.54 15.04 -13.68
CA ALA A 166 -28.12 14.76 -13.59
C ALA A 166 -27.48 14.53 -14.96
N LYS A 167 -28.12 13.72 -15.82
CA LYS A 167 -27.70 13.53 -17.22
C LYS A 167 -27.77 14.82 -18.03
N ALA A 168 -28.86 15.58 -17.91
CA ALA A 168 -29.04 16.84 -18.63
C ALA A 168 -28.02 17.93 -18.24
N LYS A 169 -27.60 17.94 -16.95
CA LYS A 169 -26.58 18.86 -16.43
C LYS A 169 -25.15 18.37 -16.62
N GLY A 170 -24.95 17.15 -17.14
CA GLY A 170 -23.65 16.59 -17.44
C GLY A 170 -22.84 16.19 -16.18
N TYR A 171 -23.49 15.73 -15.12
CA TYR A 171 -22.80 15.14 -13.97
C TYR A 171 -22.31 13.75 -14.34
N VAL A 172 -21.14 13.68 -14.95
CA VAL A 172 -20.50 12.45 -15.40
C VAL A 172 -19.16 12.32 -14.70
N GLN A 173 -18.92 11.19 -14.07
CA GLN A 173 -17.63 10.84 -13.50
C GLN A 173 -17.00 9.66 -14.22
N HIS A 174 -15.70 9.77 -14.45
CA HIS A 174 -14.86 8.68 -14.89
C HIS A 174 -13.93 8.30 -13.75
N VAL A 175 -14.04 7.06 -13.30
CA VAL A 175 -13.20 6.48 -12.27
C VAL A 175 -12.22 5.51 -12.94
N ASP A 176 -10.93 5.73 -12.74
CA ASP A 176 -9.86 4.87 -13.26
C ASP A 176 -9.17 4.21 -12.07
N ILE A 177 -9.27 2.88 -11.98
CA ILE A 177 -8.78 2.07 -10.88
C ILE A 177 -7.71 1.13 -11.44
N ILE A 178 -6.57 1.07 -10.73
CA ILE A 178 -5.53 0.08 -10.98
C ILE A 178 -5.39 -0.77 -9.73
N GLU A 179 -5.60 -2.08 -9.89
CA GLU A 179 -5.50 -3.08 -8.84
C GLU A 179 -4.39 -4.07 -9.13
N LEU A 180 -3.85 -4.67 -8.07
CA LEU A 180 -2.90 -5.76 -8.12
C LEU A 180 -3.58 -7.06 -7.70
N ASP A 181 -3.57 -8.05 -8.59
CA ASP A 181 -3.83 -9.45 -8.24
C ASP A 181 -2.52 -10.14 -7.91
N ALA A 182 -2.36 -10.50 -6.63
CA ALA A 182 -1.17 -11.15 -6.10
C ALA A 182 -1.18 -12.68 -6.26
N GLY A 183 -2.11 -13.24 -7.04
CA GLY A 183 -2.21 -14.69 -7.27
C GLY A 183 -2.57 -15.53 -6.02
N GLN A 184 -2.86 -14.87 -4.89
CA GLN A 184 -3.15 -15.54 -3.61
C GLN A 184 -4.66 -15.61 -3.29
N GLY A 185 -5.51 -15.47 -4.31
CA GLY A 185 -6.95 -15.34 -4.16
C GLY A 185 -7.31 -13.99 -3.53
N LYS A 186 -8.52 -13.88 -2.99
CA LYS A 186 -9.06 -12.63 -2.41
C LYS A 186 -8.38 -12.21 -1.08
N LYS A 187 -7.05 -12.25 -1.01
CA LYS A 187 -6.29 -11.86 0.17
C LYS A 187 -5.77 -10.44 -0.02
N THR A 188 -6.46 -9.50 0.57
CA THR A 188 -6.18 -8.06 0.43
C THR A 188 -5.91 -7.36 1.76
N THR A 189 -5.78 -8.12 2.85
CA THR A 189 -5.49 -7.57 4.18
C THR A 189 -4.08 -7.96 4.62
N VAL A 190 -3.37 -7.05 5.27
CA VAL A 190 -2.08 -7.34 5.93
C VAL A 190 -2.24 -7.18 7.43
N ARG A 191 -2.04 -8.25 8.18
CA ARG A 191 -2.06 -8.25 9.65
C ARG A 191 -0.73 -8.69 10.20
N SER A 192 -0.17 -7.88 11.10
CA SER A 192 1.10 -8.22 11.75
C SER A 192 1.25 -7.52 13.10
N ARG A 193 2.10 -8.10 13.95
CA ARG A 193 2.57 -7.48 15.18
C ARG A 193 4.07 -7.63 15.23
N MET A 194 4.78 -6.54 15.48
CA MET A 194 6.23 -6.54 15.52
C MET A 194 6.74 -5.66 16.63
N HIS A 195 7.88 -6.05 17.19
CA HIS A 195 8.59 -5.24 18.16
C HIS A 195 9.34 -4.13 17.42
N LEU A 196 9.18 -2.91 17.89
CA LEU A 196 9.85 -1.73 17.35
C LEU A 196 10.20 -0.80 18.51
N SER A 197 11.46 -0.52 18.70
CA SER A 197 11.90 0.39 19.77
C SER A 197 11.44 1.82 19.51
N PRO A 198 11.34 2.68 20.53
CA PRO A 198 10.99 4.09 20.32
C PRO A 198 11.97 4.83 19.41
N ALA A 199 13.25 4.48 19.44
CA ALA A 199 14.27 5.06 18.58
C ALA A 199 14.06 4.68 17.11
N GLU A 200 13.83 3.38 16.82
CA GLU A 200 13.50 2.92 15.47
C GLU A 200 12.19 3.53 14.97
N TYR A 201 11.15 3.62 15.83
CA TYR A 201 9.90 4.28 15.46
C TYR A 201 10.12 5.75 15.12
N ALA A 202 10.94 6.47 15.87
CA ALA A 202 11.26 7.87 15.59
C ALA A 202 11.94 8.04 14.22
N GLN A 203 12.79 7.11 13.81
CA GLN A 203 13.44 7.12 12.49
C GLN A 203 12.46 6.96 11.33
N THR A 204 11.29 6.39 11.54
CA THR A 204 10.26 6.26 10.48
C THR A 204 9.46 7.54 10.27
N HIS A 205 9.60 8.55 11.13
CA HIS A 205 8.80 9.79 11.11
C HIS A 205 7.29 9.57 11.10
N GLY A 206 6.84 8.36 11.47
CA GLY A 206 5.42 7.96 11.40
C GLY A 206 4.90 7.73 9.97
N ASP A 207 5.78 7.75 8.98
CA ASP A 207 5.46 7.50 7.58
C ASP A 207 5.72 6.04 7.24
N PHE A 208 4.66 5.34 6.81
CA PHE A 208 4.73 3.91 6.51
C PHE A 208 4.09 3.59 5.16
N ALA A 209 4.70 2.63 4.47
CA ALA A 209 4.16 2.05 3.25
C ALA A 209 4.37 0.54 3.21
N LEU A 210 3.50 -0.14 2.48
CA LEU A 210 3.68 -1.54 2.11
C LEU A 210 4.32 -1.61 0.73
N VAL A 211 5.37 -2.38 0.63
CA VAL A 211 6.08 -2.67 -0.62
C VAL A 211 5.70 -4.07 -1.07
N PHE A 212 5.20 -4.18 -2.29
CA PHE A 212 4.87 -5.43 -2.95
C PHE A 212 5.87 -5.65 -4.06
N SER A 213 6.65 -6.73 -4.00
CA SER A 213 7.64 -7.07 -5.02
C SER A 213 7.40 -8.45 -5.59
N GLY A 214 7.49 -8.58 -6.91
CA GLY A 214 7.26 -9.84 -7.59
C GLY A 214 7.42 -9.73 -9.10
N ARG A 215 7.09 -10.81 -9.82
CA ARG A 215 7.12 -10.85 -11.28
C ARG A 215 5.74 -10.84 -11.88
N LEU A 216 5.60 -10.13 -12.99
CA LEU A 216 4.37 -10.15 -13.77
C LEU A 216 4.09 -11.54 -14.32
N VAL A 217 2.83 -11.99 -14.21
CA VAL A 217 2.37 -13.31 -14.70
C VAL A 217 1.17 -13.15 -15.62
N ARG A 218 1.03 -14.06 -16.58
CA ARG A 218 -0.13 -14.05 -17.50
C ARG A 218 -1.43 -14.28 -16.72
N PRO A 219 -2.48 -13.50 -17.07
CA PRO A 219 -2.64 -12.63 -18.25
C PRO A 219 -2.09 -11.21 -18.07
N TYR A 220 -1.00 -10.91 -17.46
CA TYR A 220 -0.33 -9.65 -17.13
C TYR A 220 -1.25 -8.47 -16.77
N LEU A 221 -2.26 -8.18 -17.61
CA LEU A 221 -3.23 -7.13 -17.44
C LEU A 221 -4.62 -7.63 -17.86
N THR A 222 -5.63 -7.38 -17.03
CA THR A 222 -7.04 -7.58 -17.34
C THR A 222 -7.76 -6.22 -17.19
N GLU A 223 -8.64 -5.91 -18.13
CA GLU A 223 -9.40 -4.67 -18.08
C GLU A 223 -10.91 -4.98 -18.04
N GLN A 224 -11.61 -4.26 -17.18
CA GLN A 224 -13.05 -4.30 -17.05
C GLN A 224 -13.59 -2.87 -17.01
N THR A 225 -14.77 -2.68 -17.61
CA THR A 225 -15.48 -1.39 -17.52
C THR A 225 -16.84 -1.65 -16.91
N GLU A 226 -17.16 -0.88 -15.89
CA GLU A 226 -18.45 -0.90 -15.19
C GLU A 226 -19.12 0.46 -15.45
N HIS A 227 -20.45 0.46 -15.57
CA HIS A 227 -21.23 1.66 -15.75
C HIS A 227 -22.40 1.68 -14.78
N ALA A 228 -22.59 2.79 -14.09
CA ALA A 228 -23.70 3.04 -13.20
C ALA A 228 -24.47 4.27 -13.67
N ASP A 229 -25.72 4.04 -14.05
CA ASP A 229 -26.64 5.13 -14.40
C ASP A 229 -26.99 5.97 -13.17
N PRO A 230 -27.24 7.29 -13.34
CA PRO A 230 -27.69 8.13 -12.25
C PRO A 230 -28.97 7.62 -11.61
N SER A 231 -29.00 7.62 -10.28
CA SER A 231 -30.18 7.31 -9.46
C SER A 231 -30.58 8.51 -8.60
N ILE A 232 -31.71 8.39 -7.87
CA ILE A 232 -32.12 9.43 -6.91
C ILE A 232 -31.13 9.53 -5.76
N GLU A 233 -30.55 8.40 -5.35
CA GLU A 233 -29.58 8.34 -4.25
C GLU A 233 -28.18 8.80 -4.68
N GLU A 234 -27.78 8.46 -5.90
CA GLU A 234 -26.51 8.89 -6.50
C GLU A 234 -26.77 9.52 -7.87
N PRO A 235 -27.00 10.84 -7.91
CA PRO A 235 -27.33 11.54 -9.15
C PRO A 235 -26.10 11.84 -10.01
N THR A 236 -25.30 10.82 -10.28
CA THR A 236 -24.07 10.92 -11.07
C THR A 236 -24.00 9.75 -12.03
N ASP A 237 -23.75 10.01 -13.28
CA ASP A 237 -23.42 8.99 -14.28
C ASP A 237 -21.96 8.56 -14.06
N ILE A 238 -21.70 7.31 -13.67
CA ILE A 238 -20.37 6.85 -13.28
C ILE A 238 -19.90 5.76 -14.24
N SER A 239 -18.80 6.02 -14.92
CA SER A 239 -18.08 5.01 -15.70
C SER A 239 -16.77 4.65 -15.00
N THR A 240 -16.63 3.41 -14.56
CA THR A 240 -15.45 2.92 -13.86
C THR A 240 -14.66 1.98 -14.75
N ARG A 241 -13.42 2.33 -15.03
CA ARG A 241 -12.46 1.44 -15.67
C ARG A 241 -11.58 0.81 -14.61
N ILE A 242 -11.49 -0.50 -14.62
CA ILE A 242 -10.68 -1.29 -13.69
C ILE A 242 -9.61 -2.01 -14.49
N SER A 243 -8.36 -1.77 -14.12
CA SER A 243 -7.19 -2.41 -14.73
C SER A 243 -6.51 -3.25 -13.67
N THR A 244 -6.55 -4.58 -13.80
CA THR A 244 -5.93 -5.51 -12.84
C THR A 244 -4.60 -5.99 -13.39
N VAL A 245 -3.52 -5.67 -12.68
CA VAL A 245 -2.16 -6.17 -12.95
C VAL A 245 -1.97 -7.48 -12.21
N HIS A 246 -1.55 -8.53 -12.92
CA HIS A 246 -1.34 -9.85 -12.34
C HIS A 246 0.13 -10.09 -12.04
N MET A 247 0.44 -10.44 -10.79
CA MET A 247 1.81 -10.62 -10.30
C MET A 247 1.94 -11.86 -9.41
N ASP A 248 3.01 -12.63 -9.63
CA ASP A 248 3.48 -13.62 -8.67
C ASP A 248 4.24 -12.90 -7.56
N LEU A 249 3.52 -12.66 -6.45
CA LEU A 249 4.02 -11.90 -5.32
C LEU A 249 5.06 -12.71 -4.55
N ARG A 250 6.28 -12.17 -4.43
CA ARG A 250 7.40 -12.80 -3.72
C ARG A 250 7.54 -12.25 -2.31
N ASP A 251 7.51 -10.92 -2.20
CA ASP A 251 7.82 -10.23 -0.96
C ASP A 251 6.78 -9.15 -0.66
N VAL A 252 6.44 -9.05 0.64
CA VAL A 252 5.67 -7.93 1.20
C VAL A 252 6.45 -7.36 2.36
N TRP A 253 6.85 -6.10 2.25
CA TRP A 253 7.61 -5.40 3.26
C TRP A 253 6.84 -4.24 3.85
N LEU A 254 7.09 -3.92 5.13
CA LEU A 254 6.73 -2.65 5.74
C LEU A 254 7.97 -1.77 5.77
N VAL A 255 7.85 -0.59 5.21
CA VAL A 255 8.95 0.38 5.10
C VAL A 255 8.51 1.77 5.54
N SER A 256 9.47 2.63 5.84
CA SER A 256 9.28 4.07 5.83
C SER A 256 9.84 4.61 4.52
N PRO A 257 8.99 5.03 3.57
CA PRO A 257 9.45 5.42 2.24
C PRO A 257 10.33 6.67 2.28
N SER A 258 10.05 7.62 3.16
CA SER A 258 10.82 8.87 3.29
C SER A 258 12.23 8.67 3.87
N SER A 259 12.36 7.79 4.87
CA SER A 259 13.64 7.51 5.52
C SER A 259 14.40 6.33 4.93
N GLY A 260 13.76 5.53 4.05
CA GLY A 260 14.35 4.31 3.50
C GLY A 260 14.49 3.15 4.48
N VAL A 261 13.97 3.30 5.71
CA VAL A 261 14.05 2.27 6.76
C VAL A 261 13.11 1.11 6.44
N VAL A 262 13.64 -0.10 6.43
CA VAL A 262 12.85 -1.32 6.30
C VAL A 262 12.51 -1.85 7.70
N VAL A 263 11.22 -1.77 8.06
CA VAL A 263 10.72 -2.18 9.38
C VAL A 263 10.49 -3.70 9.43
N SER A 264 9.98 -4.29 8.36
CA SER A 264 9.75 -5.75 8.28
C SER A 264 9.78 -6.23 6.83
N LYS A 265 10.43 -7.38 6.58
CA LYS A 265 10.56 -8.01 5.24
C LYS A 265 9.72 -9.29 5.07
N LYS A 266 8.91 -9.68 6.07
CA LYS A 266 8.24 -10.99 6.06
C LYS A 266 6.75 -10.86 6.37
N LEU A 267 6.08 -9.93 5.71
CA LEU A 267 4.64 -9.81 5.83
C LEU A 267 3.93 -10.80 4.90
N ARG A 268 2.70 -11.13 5.24
CA ARG A 268 1.85 -12.01 4.42
C ARG A 268 0.48 -11.39 4.25
N LEU A 269 -0.11 -11.62 3.07
CA LEU A 269 -1.50 -11.30 2.82
C LEU A 269 -2.42 -12.28 3.56
N SER A 270 -3.51 -11.77 4.09
CA SER A 270 -4.60 -12.52 4.73
C SER A 270 -5.96 -12.10 4.16
N LYS A 271 -6.98 -12.88 4.47
CA LYS A 271 -8.38 -12.52 4.18
C LYS A 271 -8.91 -11.58 5.24
#